data_0141c3c931de0bae2df25a3f4ecf2c30
#
_entry.id   0141c3c931de0bae2df25a3f4ecf2c30
#
_cell.length_a   1.000
_cell.length_b   1.000
_cell.length_c   1.000
_cell.angle_alpha   90.00
_cell.angle_beta   90.00
_cell.angle_gamma   90.00
#
_symmetry.space_group_name_H-M   'P 1'
#
loop_
_entity.id
_entity.type
_entity.pdbx_description
1 polymer ?
#
loop_
_entity_poly.entity_id
_entity_poly.type
_entity_poly.pdbx_seq_one_letter_code
_entity_poly.pdbx_strand_id
1 'polypeptide(L)'
;QPISYYFLLCFHHITTFAKVGKAMSTTKPFRAEPNDNGLNLPSYPAKVTLRSGKPFIYDCVRRKEVALTPEEWVRQHFIHWMTHSLGYPLIALGNEALLQDSLRRGRTDTLVFGTGGAVWMIIEFKAPEVSLTEKVWNQLSSYNVHYRAPFLVASNGMTLIAAHINYEQNRVTFLKEMPSWEQLRTTLRS
;
A
#
# COMPACT_ATOMS: atom_id res chain seq x y z
N GLN A 1 13.43 -18.36 -23.98
CA GLN A 1 14.47 -18.45 -22.95
C GLN A 1 13.81 -18.28 -21.58
N PRO A 2 14.23 -19.03 -20.55
CA PRO A 2 13.31 -19.45 -19.50
C PRO A 2 13.11 -18.37 -18.42
N ILE A 3 11.99 -17.66 -18.50
CA ILE A 3 11.42 -16.79 -17.45
C ILE A 3 10.98 -17.63 -16.23
N SER A 4 10.90 -18.96 -16.39
CA SER A 4 10.31 -19.88 -15.42
C SER A 4 11.15 -20.15 -14.17
N TYR A 5 12.49 -20.07 -14.23
CA TYR A 5 13.34 -20.48 -13.11
C TYR A 5 13.49 -19.41 -12.02
N TYR A 6 13.54 -18.13 -12.41
CA TYR A 6 13.55 -17.02 -11.46
C TYR A 6 12.21 -16.83 -10.75
N PHE A 7 11.13 -17.25 -11.40
CA PHE A 7 9.77 -17.18 -10.89
C PHE A 7 9.57 -18.11 -9.68
N LEU A 8 10.11 -19.32 -9.73
CA LEU A 8 9.99 -20.31 -8.65
C LEU A 8 10.86 -19.95 -7.43
N LEU A 9 12.04 -19.40 -7.63
CA LEU A 9 12.96 -19.02 -6.54
C LEU A 9 12.46 -17.82 -5.74
N CYS A 10 11.91 -16.79 -6.39
CA CYS A 10 11.27 -15.67 -5.69
C CYS A 10 10.04 -16.12 -4.90
N PHE A 11 9.23 -17.02 -5.46
CA PHE A 11 8.04 -17.54 -4.79
C PHE A 11 8.40 -18.42 -3.59
N HIS A 12 9.46 -19.25 -3.69
CA HIS A 12 9.86 -20.15 -2.62
C HIS A 12 10.43 -19.43 -1.38
N HIS A 13 11.04 -18.25 -1.55
CA HIS A 13 11.54 -17.44 -0.42
C HIS A 13 10.46 -16.50 0.14
N ILE A 14 9.48 -16.10 -0.66
CA ILE A 14 8.33 -15.30 -0.20
C ILE A 14 7.32 -16.19 0.55
N THR A 15 7.23 -17.48 0.23
CA THR A 15 6.29 -18.41 0.87
C THR A 15 6.79 -19.01 2.19
N THR A 16 8.00 -18.74 2.64
CA THR A 16 8.43 -19.19 3.98
C THR A 16 7.87 -18.26 5.08
N PHE A 17 6.56 -18.08 5.07
CA PHE A 17 5.80 -17.33 6.10
C PHE A 17 5.91 -17.98 7.49
N ALA A 18 6.22 -19.25 7.58
CA ALA A 18 6.45 -19.93 8.87
C ALA A 18 7.64 -19.34 9.66
N LYS A 19 8.65 -18.74 8.97
CA LYS A 19 9.69 -17.92 9.60
C LYS A 19 9.28 -16.45 9.76
N VAL A 20 8.32 -15.96 8.96
CA VAL A 20 7.80 -14.59 8.97
C VAL A 20 6.75 -14.39 10.07
N GLY A 21 5.99 -15.43 10.44
CA GLY A 21 4.99 -15.36 11.50
C GLY A 21 5.54 -14.97 12.88
N LYS A 22 6.84 -15.16 13.14
CA LYS A 22 7.53 -14.65 14.33
C LYS A 22 8.12 -13.25 14.16
N ALA A 23 8.27 -12.76 12.93
CA ALA A 23 8.82 -11.45 12.61
C ALA A 23 7.73 -10.42 12.20
N MET A 24 6.48 -10.86 12.04
CA MET A 24 5.34 -9.96 11.90
C MET A 24 5.00 -9.34 13.28
N SER A 25 5.94 -8.60 13.81
CA SER A 25 5.61 -7.59 14.79
C SER A 25 4.71 -6.60 14.05
N THR A 26 3.42 -6.66 14.33
CA THR A 26 2.49 -5.59 13.94
C THR A 26 3.06 -4.31 14.50
N THR A 27 3.77 -3.58 13.68
CA THR A 27 4.20 -2.25 14.02
C THR A 27 2.94 -1.44 14.22
N LYS A 28 2.76 -0.90 15.41
CA LYS A 28 1.72 0.09 15.62
C LYS A 28 2.03 1.21 14.65
N PRO A 29 1.19 1.45 13.65
CA PRO A 29 1.35 2.65 12.87
C PRO A 29 1.23 3.80 13.85
N PHE A 30 1.92 4.86 13.58
CA PHE A 30 1.85 6.15 14.22
C PHE A 30 0.85 6.21 15.40
N ARG A 31 1.33 6.46 16.62
CA ARG A 31 0.50 6.71 17.80
C ARG A 31 -0.15 8.08 17.62
N ALA A 32 -1.20 8.13 16.78
CA ALA A 32 -2.07 9.28 16.76
C ALA A 32 -2.73 9.38 18.14
N GLU A 33 -2.91 10.59 18.64
CA GLU A 33 -3.85 10.88 19.70
C GLU A 33 -5.19 10.20 19.38
N PRO A 34 -5.99 9.77 20.36
CA PRO A 34 -7.26 9.09 20.11
C PRO A 34 -8.08 9.90 19.11
N ASN A 35 -8.24 9.37 17.90
CA ASN A 35 -8.97 10.01 16.82
C ASN A 35 -10.41 9.52 16.84
N ASP A 36 -11.35 10.40 16.61
CA ASP A 36 -12.76 10.07 16.42
C ASP A 36 -13.05 9.46 15.04
N ASN A 37 -12.05 9.30 14.18
CA ASN A 37 -12.18 8.69 12.86
C ASN A 37 -12.20 7.15 12.85
N GLY A 38 -12.01 6.52 14.03
CA GLY A 38 -11.99 5.05 14.19
C GLY A 38 -10.75 4.35 13.63
N LEU A 39 -9.68 5.09 13.27
CA LEU A 39 -8.44 4.57 12.70
C LEU A 39 -7.22 4.97 13.55
N ASN A 40 -6.14 4.21 13.42
CA ASN A 40 -4.82 4.58 13.93
C ASN A 40 -4.04 5.45 12.91
N LEU A 41 -4.74 6.36 12.23
CA LEU A 41 -4.21 7.30 11.25
C LEU A 41 -4.61 8.72 11.66
N PRO A 42 -3.83 9.75 11.31
CA PRO A 42 -4.21 11.13 11.60
C PRO A 42 -5.59 11.48 11.02
N SER A 43 -6.39 12.19 11.80
CA SER A 43 -7.64 12.76 11.31
C SER A 43 -7.37 13.85 10.27
N TYR A 44 -8.27 13.98 9.31
CA TYR A 44 -8.30 15.10 8.37
C TYR A 44 -9.74 15.48 8.02
N PRO A 45 -10.00 16.70 7.55
CA PRO A 45 -11.35 17.14 7.19
C PRO A 45 -11.78 16.50 5.85
N ALA A 46 -12.20 15.25 5.91
CA ALA A 46 -12.67 14.51 4.74
C ALA A 46 -13.93 15.16 4.16
N LYS A 47 -13.93 15.41 2.86
CA LYS A 47 -15.11 15.92 2.16
C LYS A 47 -16.06 14.75 1.86
N VAL A 48 -17.07 14.59 2.69
CA VAL A 48 -18.12 13.58 2.52
C VAL A 48 -19.41 14.25 2.07
N THR A 49 -20.04 13.72 1.03
CA THR A 49 -21.33 14.19 0.50
C THR A 49 -22.33 13.05 0.50
N LEU A 50 -23.63 13.38 0.56
CA LEU A 50 -24.73 12.42 0.43
C LEU A 50 -25.42 12.60 -0.92
N ARG A 51 -25.55 11.50 -1.68
CA ARG A 51 -26.29 11.46 -2.94
C ARG A 51 -27.30 10.31 -2.90
N SER A 52 -28.58 10.64 -2.99
CA SER A 52 -29.67 9.66 -2.89
C SER A 52 -29.51 8.74 -1.67
N GLY A 53 -29.16 9.33 -0.51
CA GLY A 53 -28.96 8.60 0.76
C GLY A 53 -27.68 7.77 0.86
N LYS A 54 -26.81 7.78 -0.16
CA LYS A 54 -25.52 7.07 -0.15
C LYS A 54 -24.36 8.04 0.08
N PRO A 55 -23.39 7.71 0.97
CA PRO A 55 -22.25 8.56 1.22
C PRO A 55 -21.18 8.41 0.11
N PHE A 56 -20.56 9.54 -0.25
CA PHE A 56 -19.43 9.64 -1.15
C PHE A 56 -18.31 10.43 -0.47
N ILE A 57 -17.07 10.13 -0.80
CA ILE A 57 -15.88 10.84 -0.34
C ILE A 57 -15.09 11.35 -1.54
N TYR A 58 -14.51 12.54 -1.40
CA TYR A 58 -13.64 13.07 -2.45
C TYR A 58 -12.26 12.39 -2.44
N ASP A 59 -11.90 11.79 -3.56
CA ASP A 59 -10.59 11.16 -3.80
C ASP A 59 -9.68 12.17 -4.50
N CYS A 60 -8.65 12.62 -3.80
CA CYS A 60 -7.71 13.61 -4.30
C CYS A 60 -6.77 13.07 -5.41
N VAL A 61 -6.51 11.76 -5.44
CA VAL A 61 -5.69 11.11 -6.47
C VAL A 61 -6.49 10.95 -7.76
N ARG A 62 -7.74 10.47 -7.66
CA ARG A 62 -8.66 10.33 -8.80
C ARG A 62 -9.33 11.64 -9.20
N ARG A 63 -9.25 12.67 -8.36
CA ARG A 63 -9.91 14.00 -8.50
C ARG A 63 -11.41 13.91 -8.75
N LYS A 64 -12.07 13.00 -8.05
CA LYS A 64 -13.52 12.80 -8.15
C LYS A 64 -14.09 12.24 -6.85
N GLU A 65 -15.41 12.32 -6.71
CA GLU A 65 -16.10 11.63 -5.64
C GLU A 65 -16.27 10.15 -5.96
N VAL A 66 -16.01 9.31 -4.97
CA VAL A 66 -16.18 7.85 -5.03
C VAL A 66 -17.09 7.40 -3.90
N ALA A 67 -17.73 6.24 -4.04
CA ALA A 67 -18.58 5.70 -2.99
C ALA A 67 -17.75 5.48 -1.72
N LEU A 68 -18.24 5.98 -0.60
CA LEU A 68 -17.60 5.82 0.69
C LEU A 68 -17.86 4.42 1.22
N THR A 69 -16.85 3.57 1.14
CA THR A 69 -16.81 2.25 1.79
C THR A 69 -15.84 2.30 2.97
N PRO A 70 -15.87 1.33 3.92
CA PRO A 70 -14.88 1.26 5.00
C PRO A 70 -13.45 1.20 4.48
N GLU A 71 -13.20 0.51 3.38
CA GLU A 71 -11.89 0.42 2.73
C GLU A 71 -11.48 1.77 2.10
N GLU A 72 -12.41 2.47 1.44
CA GLU A 72 -12.14 3.79 0.87
C GLU A 72 -11.88 4.83 1.97
N TRP A 73 -12.53 4.69 3.14
CA TRP A 73 -12.25 5.52 4.32
C TRP A 73 -10.80 5.37 4.78
N VAL A 74 -10.32 4.13 4.93
CA VAL A 74 -8.92 3.83 5.25
C VAL A 74 -7.98 4.43 4.21
N ARG A 75 -8.29 4.20 2.95
CA ARG A 75 -7.48 4.66 1.83
C ARG A 75 -7.29 6.18 1.82
N GLN A 76 -8.36 6.94 1.97
CA GLN A 76 -8.29 8.41 1.94
C GLN A 76 -7.50 8.97 3.14
N HIS A 77 -7.67 8.41 4.33
CA HIS A 77 -6.88 8.78 5.50
C HIS A 77 -5.40 8.44 5.33
N PHE A 78 -5.10 7.29 4.76
CA PHE A 78 -3.72 6.87 4.52
C PHE A 78 -3.02 7.76 3.48
N ILE A 79 -3.70 8.08 2.37
CA ILE A 79 -3.20 9.00 1.36
C ILE A 79 -2.96 10.40 1.95
N HIS A 80 -3.88 10.89 2.78
CA HIS A 80 -3.71 12.16 3.46
C HIS A 80 -2.48 12.15 4.38
N TRP A 81 -2.31 11.09 5.19
CA TRP A 81 -1.13 10.91 6.03
C TRP A 81 0.16 10.87 5.22
N MET A 82 0.20 10.12 4.12
CA MET A 82 1.37 10.06 3.23
C MET A 82 1.76 11.44 2.70
N THR A 83 0.78 12.19 2.22
CA THR A 83 1.05 13.48 1.57
C THR A 83 1.38 14.60 2.55
N HIS A 84 0.77 14.63 3.73
CA HIS A 84 0.93 15.73 4.69
C HIS A 84 1.99 15.46 5.75
N SER A 85 2.19 14.21 6.14
CA SER A 85 3.14 13.87 7.21
C SER A 85 4.41 13.19 6.72
N LEU A 86 4.31 12.36 5.67
CA LEU A 86 5.45 11.59 5.15
C LEU A 86 6.08 12.21 3.90
N GLY A 87 5.56 13.35 3.42
CA GLY A 87 6.15 14.15 2.34
C GLY A 87 5.98 13.58 0.94
N TYR A 88 5.09 12.61 0.73
CA TYR A 88 4.82 12.07 -0.61
C TYR A 88 4.14 13.12 -1.49
N PRO A 89 4.70 13.47 -2.66
CA PRO A 89 4.01 14.37 -3.57
C PRO A 89 2.77 13.68 -4.15
N LEU A 90 1.62 14.37 -4.12
CA LEU A 90 0.36 13.81 -4.62
C LEU A 90 0.46 13.32 -6.07
N ILE A 91 1.27 13.99 -6.89
CA ILE A 91 1.50 13.60 -8.29
C ILE A 91 2.21 12.26 -8.44
N ALA A 92 2.94 11.81 -7.41
CA ALA A 92 3.58 10.50 -7.40
C ALA A 92 2.61 9.37 -7.06
N LEU A 93 1.39 9.68 -6.63
CA LEU A 93 0.36 8.70 -6.30
C LEU A 93 -0.55 8.48 -7.49
N GLY A 94 -0.85 7.22 -7.79
CA GLY A 94 -1.76 6.84 -8.85
C GLY A 94 -2.50 5.56 -8.52
N ASN A 95 -3.47 5.26 -9.37
CA ASN A 95 -4.22 4.01 -9.32
C ASN A 95 -3.85 3.15 -10.52
N GLU A 96 -4.07 1.86 -10.41
CA GLU A 96 -3.84 0.88 -11.48
C GLU A 96 -4.56 1.24 -12.80
N ALA A 97 -5.66 2.00 -12.74
CA ALA A 97 -6.37 2.47 -13.93
C ALA A 97 -5.53 3.37 -14.85
N LEU A 98 -4.37 3.87 -14.39
CA LEU A 98 -3.41 4.61 -15.22
C LEU A 98 -2.50 3.68 -16.03
N LEU A 99 -2.44 2.41 -15.68
CA LEU A 99 -1.68 1.39 -16.39
C LEU A 99 -2.68 0.60 -17.24
N GLN A 100 -2.58 0.66 -18.56
CA GLN A 100 -3.54 0.14 -19.55
C GLN A 100 -3.77 -1.40 -19.51
N ASP A 101 -3.39 -2.08 -18.46
CA ASP A 101 -3.54 -3.54 -18.34
C ASP A 101 -4.85 -3.92 -17.63
N SER A 102 -5.97 -3.58 -18.27
CA SER A 102 -7.34 -3.82 -17.80
C SER A 102 -7.79 -5.29 -17.83
N LEU A 103 -6.89 -6.24 -18.10
CA LEU A 103 -7.25 -7.65 -18.28
C LEU A 103 -7.22 -8.49 -17.00
N ARG A 104 -6.87 -7.93 -15.85
CA ARG A 104 -6.80 -8.68 -14.60
C ARG A 104 -7.75 -8.17 -13.53
N ARG A 105 -8.61 -9.06 -13.06
CA ARG A 105 -9.57 -8.91 -11.95
C ARG A 105 -8.82 -8.81 -10.60
N GLY A 106 -8.09 -7.74 -10.37
CA GLY A 106 -7.44 -7.49 -9.11
C GLY A 106 -6.98 -6.04 -9.10
N ARG A 107 -7.68 -5.18 -8.38
CA ARG A 107 -7.29 -3.78 -8.22
C ARG A 107 -6.28 -3.70 -7.09
N THR A 108 -5.05 -3.30 -7.41
CA THR A 108 -4.19 -2.67 -6.41
C THR A 108 -4.77 -1.29 -6.09
N ASP A 109 -4.77 -0.94 -4.83
CA ASP A 109 -5.48 0.28 -4.42
C ASP A 109 -4.72 1.55 -4.76
N THR A 110 -3.40 1.56 -4.55
CA THR A 110 -2.58 2.73 -4.85
C THR A 110 -1.16 2.33 -5.25
N LEU A 111 -0.65 2.98 -6.27
CA LEU A 111 0.74 2.89 -6.71
C LEU A 111 1.48 4.18 -6.37
N VAL A 112 2.75 4.05 -6.02
CA VAL A 112 3.67 5.19 -5.87
C VAL A 112 4.67 5.12 -7.00
N PHE A 113 4.68 6.16 -7.82
CA PHE A 113 5.57 6.29 -8.97
C PHE A 113 6.82 7.08 -8.63
N GLY A 114 7.94 6.62 -9.12
CA GLY A 114 9.20 7.30 -9.07
C GLY A 114 9.61 7.94 -10.38
N THR A 115 10.90 8.19 -10.51
CA THR A 115 11.48 8.75 -11.73
C THR A 115 11.28 7.81 -12.92
N GLY A 116 11.00 8.39 -14.09
CA GLY A 116 10.80 7.61 -15.32
C GLY A 116 9.52 6.77 -15.35
N GLY A 117 8.58 6.99 -14.41
CA GLY A 117 7.31 6.24 -14.35
C GLY A 117 7.44 4.84 -13.73
N ALA A 118 8.59 4.49 -13.15
CA ALA A 118 8.76 3.23 -12.45
C ALA A 118 7.85 3.16 -11.20
N VAL A 119 7.25 2.00 -10.95
CA VAL A 119 6.49 1.78 -9.72
C VAL A 119 7.46 1.50 -8.58
N TRP A 120 7.49 2.36 -7.58
CA TRP A 120 8.36 2.24 -6.41
C TRP A 120 7.70 1.55 -5.24
N MET A 121 6.39 1.69 -5.12
CA MET A 121 5.63 1.07 -4.04
C MET A 121 4.24 0.68 -4.52
N ILE A 122 3.76 -0.44 -4.00
CA ILE A 122 2.36 -0.88 -4.14
C ILE A 122 1.73 -0.87 -2.75
N ILE A 123 0.54 -0.29 -2.65
CA ILE A 123 -0.21 -0.23 -1.40
C ILE A 123 -1.56 -0.91 -1.60
N GLU A 124 -1.88 -1.85 -0.73
CA GLU A 124 -3.17 -2.53 -0.65
C GLU A 124 -3.91 -2.07 0.61
N PHE A 125 -5.16 -1.67 0.47
CA PHE A 125 -6.02 -1.29 1.58
C PHE A 125 -7.06 -2.36 1.88
N LYS A 126 -7.42 -2.44 3.14
CA LYS A 126 -8.53 -3.27 3.63
C LYS A 126 -9.39 -2.46 4.58
N ALA A 127 -10.63 -2.86 4.75
CA ALA A 127 -11.50 -2.28 5.75
C ALA A 127 -10.94 -2.52 7.18
N PRO A 128 -11.24 -1.66 8.16
CA PRO A 128 -10.65 -1.72 9.51
C PRO A 128 -10.85 -3.06 10.22
N GLU A 129 -11.97 -3.71 9.98
CA GLU A 129 -12.33 -5.02 10.54
C GLU A 129 -11.62 -6.21 9.89
N VAL A 130 -10.97 -6.00 8.75
CA VAL A 130 -10.25 -7.06 8.02
C VAL A 130 -8.84 -7.18 8.53
N SER A 131 -8.49 -8.32 9.10
CA SER A 131 -7.13 -8.60 9.55
C SER A 131 -6.16 -8.71 8.38
N LEU A 132 -4.97 -8.11 8.52
CA LEU A 132 -3.88 -8.25 7.56
C LEU A 132 -3.20 -9.62 7.76
N THR A 133 -3.65 -10.59 6.96
CA THR A 133 -3.17 -11.97 7.03
C THR A 133 -2.18 -12.30 5.93
N GLU A 134 -1.62 -13.50 5.98
CA GLU A 134 -0.81 -14.07 4.91
C GLU A 134 -1.51 -14.01 3.55
N LYS A 135 -2.83 -14.21 3.50
CA LYS A 135 -3.61 -14.13 2.27
C LYS A 135 -3.52 -12.73 1.63
N VAL A 136 -3.60 -11.68 2.44
CA VAL A 136 -3.46 -10.28 1.96
C VAL A 136 -2.04 -10.06 1.42
N TRP A 137 -1.03 -10.55 2.14
CA TRP A 137 0.35 -10.46 1.71
C TRP A 137 0.63 -11.21 0.40
N ASN A 138 0.11 -12.42 0.27
CA ASN A 138 0.25 -13.23 -0.95
C ASN A 138 -0.45 -12.58 -2.14
N GLN A 139 -1.62 -11.97 -1.93
CA GLN A 139 -2.31 -11.19 -2.95
C GLN A 139 -1.44 -10.03 -3.43
N LEU A 140 -0.93 -9.21 -2.51
CA LEU A 140 -0.06 -8.06 -2.81
C LEU A 140 1.22 -8.51 -3.53
N SER A 141 1.85 -9.60 -3.08
CA SER A 141 3.05 -10.16 -3.69
C SER A 141 2.78 -10.66 -5.12
N SER A 142 1.61 -11.25 -5.37
CA SER A 142 1.23 -11.73 -6.71
C SER A 142 1.07 -10.59 -7.71
N TYR A 143 0.56 -9.45 -7.29
CA TYR A 143 0.52 -8.24 -8.12
C TYR A 143 1.92 -7.73 -8.43
N ASN A 144 2.80 -7.76 -7.45
CA ASN A 144 4.16 -7.25 -7.59
C ASN A 144 5.03 -8.01 -8.57
N VAL A 145 4.65 -9.21 -8.97
CA VAL A 145 5.34 -9.96 -10.04
C VAL A 145 5.46 -9.13 -11.33
N HIS A 146 4.45 -8.32 -11.63
CA HIS A 146 4.41 -7.50 -12.85
C HIS A 146 5.14 -6.18 -12.70
N TYR A 147 5.01 -5.55 -11.55
CA TYR A 147 5.56 -4.21 -11.31
C TYR A 147 7.01 -4.23 -10.83
N ARG A 148 7.41 -5.31 -10.15
CA ARG A 148 8.72 -5.41 -9.48
C ARG A 148 9.00 -4.21 -8.58
N ALA A 149 7.95 -3.69 -7.96
CA ALA A 149 8.09 -2.57 -7.03
C ALA A 149 8.96 -2.99 -5.84
N PRO A 150 9.95 -2.18 -5.45
CA PRO A 150 10.83 -2.49 -4.33
C PRO A 150 10.16 -2.35 -2.97
N PHE A 151 9.00 -1.70 -2.87
CA PHE A 151 8.27 -1.57 -1.61
C PHE A 151 6.85 -2.11 -1.74
N LEU A 152 6.44 -2.91 -0.75
CA LEU A 152 5.08 -3.41 -0.61
C LEU A 152 4.50 -2.96 0.72
N VAL A 153 3.27 -2.49 0.70
CA VAL A 153 2.55 -2.01 1.89
C VAL A 153 1.13 -2.54 1.90
N ALA A 154 0.66 -3.01 3.03
CA ALA A 154 -0.76 -3.30 3.28
C ALA A 154 -1.22 -2.58 4.54
N SER A 155 -2.40 -1.99 4.52
CA SER A 155 -2.98 -1.33 5.70
C SER A 155 -4.50 -1.50 5.76
N ASN A 156 -5.02 -1.68 6.97
CA ASN A 156 -6.45 -1.58 7.27
C ASN A 156 -6.78 -0.35 8.14
N GLY A 157 -5.85 0.59 8.24
CA GLY A 157 -6.00 1.78 9.08
C GLY A 157 -5.75 1.56 10.56
N MET A 158 -5.83 0.31 11.05
CA MET A 158 -5.53 -0.09 12.43
C MET A 158 -4.11 -0.63 12.57
N THR A 159 -3.66 -1.34 11.54
CA THR A 159 -2.35 -1.97 11.44
C THR A 159 -1.74 -1.73 10.07
N LEU A 160 -0.42 -1.89 9.99
CA LEU A 160 0.38 -1.70 8.80
C LEU A 160 1.37 -2.85 8.67
N ILE A 161 1.53 -3.36 7.46
CA ILE A 161 2.64 -4.22 7.06
C ILE A 161 3.37 -3.51 5.94
N ALA A 162 4.66 -3.26 6.11
CA ALA A 162 5.52 -2.68 5.07
C ALA A 162 6.77 -3.53 4.90
N ALA A 163 7.20 -3.71 3.67
CA ALA A 163 8.42 -4.44 3.36
C ALA A 163 9.20 -3.80 2.20
N HIS A 164 10.51 -3.92 2.27
CA HIS A 164 11.44 -3.62 1.20
C HIS A 164 11.95 -4.92 0.57
N ILE A 165 11.88 -5.01 -0.74
CA ILE A 165 12.36 -6.14 -1.55
C ILE A 165 13.64 -5.70 -2.26
N ASN A 166 14.75 -6.27 -1.85
CA ASN A 166 16.00 -6.14 -2.58
C ASN A 166 16.11 -7.29 -3.59
N TYR A 167 15.89 -6.99 -4.86
CA TYR A 167 15.89 -7.98 -5.93
C TYR A 167 17.29 -8.50 -6.28
N GLU A 168 18.34 -7.72 -6.06
CA GLU A 168 19.73 -8.13 -6.31
C GLU A 168 20.19 -9.15 -5.27
N GLN A 169 19.85 -8.91 -4.00
CA GLN A 169 20.18 -9.79 -2.89
C GLN A 169 19.13 -10.87 -2.65
N ASN A 170 18.04 -10.89 -3.44
CA ASN A 170 16.89 -11.77 -3.26
C ASN A 170 16.39 -11.80 -1.80
N ARG A 171 16.24 -10.60 -1.20
CA ARG A 171 15.92 -10.45 0.22
C ARG A 171 14.68 -9.58 0.43
N VAL A 172 13.79 -10.03 1.31
CA VAL A 172 12.65 -9.25 1.83
C VAL A 172 12.94 -8.82 3.26
N THR A 173 12.82 -7.53 3.53
CA THR A 173 13.01 -6.94 4.86
C THR A 173 11.74 -6.24 5.28
N PHE A 174 11.10 -6.70 6.37
CA PHE A 174 9.96 -6.01 6.95
C PHE A 174 10.41 -4.75 7.67
N LEU A 175 9.71 -3.67 7.42
CA LEU A 175 10.00 -2.36 7.98
C LEU A 175 9.23 -2.17 9.28
N LYS A 176 9.82 -1.44 10.21
CA LYS A 176 9.17 -1.10 11.48
C LYS A 176 8.09 -0.04 11.32
N GLU A 177 8.19 0.78 10.30
CA GLU A 177 7.29 1.90 10.02
C GLU A 177 7.23 2.18 8.51
N MET A 178 6.23 2.94 8.10
CA MET A 178 6.12 3.43 6.73
C MET A 178 7.28 4.38 6.42
N PRO A 179 8.07 4.17 5.36
CA PRO A 179 9.13 5.09 5.01
C PRO A 179 8.56 6.45 4.59
N SER A 180 9.24 7.54 4.94
CA SER A 180 8.97 8.84 4.35
C SER A 180 9.37 8.86 2.86
N TRP A 181 8.90 9.85 2.12
CA TRP A 181 9.28 10.04 0.72
C TRP A 181 10.80 10.14 0.53
N GLU A 182 11.48 10.84 1.43
CA GLU A 182 12.93 11.00 1.36
C GLU A 182 13.67 9.70 1.66
N GLN A 183 13.23 8.94 2.66
CA GLN A 183 13.78 7.61 2.96
C GLN A 183 13.60 6.65 1.78
N LEU A 184 12.41 6.66 1.16
CA LEU A 184 12.14 5.87 -0.03
C LEU A 184 13.13 6.19 -1.16
N ARG A 185 13.29 7.48 -1.46
CA ARG A 185 14.21 7.96 -2.51
C ARG A 185 15.67 7.61 -2.23
N THR A 186 16.10 7.73 -0.99
CA THR A 186 17.47 7.42 -0.58
C THR A 186 17.76 5.94 -0.75
N THR A 187 16.85 5.07 -0.28
CA THR A 187 17.00 3.61 -0.42
C THR A 187 17.10 3.16 -1.88
N LEU A 188 16.42 3.85 -2.80
CA LEU A 188 16.41 3.48 -4.22
C LEU A 188 17.55 4.10 -5.05
N ARG A 189 18.37 4.96 -4.45
CA ARG A 189 19.56 5.56 -5.08
C ARG A 189 20.86 4.86 -4.67
N SER A 190 20.80 4.12 -3.57
CA SER A 190 21.92 3.33 -3.04
C SER A 190 22.00 1.97 -3.73
#